data_7884c03ccbde913e81bb57d5a1f4a57f
#
_entry.id   7884c03ccbde913e81bb57d5a1f4a57f
#
_cell.length_a   1.000
_cell.length_b   1.000
_cell.length_c   1.000
_cell.angle_alpha   90.00
_cell.angle_beta   90.00
_cell.angle_gamma   90.00
#
_symmetry.space_group_name_H-M   'P 1'
#
loop_
_entity.id
_entity.type
_entity.pdbx_description
1 polymer ?
#
loop_
_entity_poly.entity_id
_entity_poly.type
_entity_poly.pdbx_seq_one_letter_code
_entity_poly.pdbx_strand_id
1 'polypeptide(L)'
;TLYTNYSFSIPNEQLSLNLSGNYKVEVYDDESDEDEPVAVFGFLVVEHKVRMGVDVSGNTDIDYNDKYQQLNIIVDYSGYSVQSPSRGLKVTVSQNRRTDNEVICAAPTYVTSNRMEFVHDSSLIFKAGNEYRRFEVTDPYSPGMGVDGISYDGEVYNVALYSDAVVRSYN
;
A
#
# COMPACT_ATOMS: atom_id res chain seq x y z
N THR A 1 8.18 -30.67 -14.55
CA THR A 1 7.74 -29.56 -15.43
C THR A 1 8.95 -28.70 -15.73
N LEU A 2 9.27 -28.48 -17.00
CA LEU A 2 10.31 -27.55 -17.41
C LEU A 2 9.74 -26.15 -17.32
N TYR A 3 10.51 -25.21 -16.77
CA TYR A 3 10.18 -23.80 -16.77
C TYR A 3 11.41 -22.96 -17.14
N THR A 4 11.18 -21.79 -17.71
CA THR A 4 12.22 -20.81 -18.00
C THR A 4 12.03 -19.62 -17.11
N ASN A 5 13.11 -19.17 -16.45
CA ASN A 5 13.09 -17.98 -15.61
C ASN A 5 13.73 -16.83 -16.39
N TYR A 6 12.98 -15.74 -16.55
CA TYR A 6 13.47 -14.50 -17.13
C TYR A 6 13.68 -13.46 -16.05
N SER A 7 14.80 -12.74 -16.10
CA SER A 7 15.10 -11.65 -15.18
C SER A 7 15.69 -10.48 -15.92
N PHE A 8 15.31 -9.27 -15.55
CA PHE A 8 15.88 -8.04 -16.03
C PHE A 8 15.97 -7.01 -14.91
N SER A 9 16.82 -6.01 -15.08
CA SER A 9 17.00 -4.94 -14.11
C SER A 9 16.75 -3.58 -14.76
N ILE A 10 16.09 -2.69 -14.04
CA ILE A 10 15.88 -1.29 -14.40
C ILE A 10 16.37 -0.43 -13.22
N PRO A 11 17.28 0.55 -13.45
CA PRO A 11 17.97 0.90 -14.71
C PRO A 11 19.04 -0.11 -15.10
N ASN A 12 19.48 -0.05 -16.37
CA ASN A 12 20.58 -0.84 -16.91
C ASN A 12 21.42 0.00 -17.89
N GLU A 13 22.39 -0.60 -18.56
CA GLU A 13 23.30 0.12 -19.47
C GLU A 13 22.58 0.79 -20.67
N GLN A 14 21.43 0.27 -21.07
CA GLN A 14 20.65 0.76 -22.22
C GLN A 14 19.49 1.66 -21.81
N LEU A 15 19.05 1.60 -20.53
CA LEU A 15 17.87 2.29 -20.04
C LEU A 15 18.16 3.02 -18.73
N SER A 16 18.08 4.34 -18.75
CA SER A 16 18.18 5.22 -17.60
C SER A 16 16.84 5.86 -17.27
N LEU A 17 16.56 6.05 -15.97
CA LEU A 17 15.36 6.73 -15.49
C LEU A 17 15.73 8.18 -15.14
N ASN A 18 15.30 9.12 -15.98
CA ASN A 18 15.68 10.54 -15.87
C ASN A 18 14.64 11.39 -15.13
N LEU A 19 13.42 10.89 -14.96
CA LEU A 19 12.32 11.61 -14.32
C LEU A 19 11.71 10.75 -13.23
N SER A 20 11.22 11.39 -12.18
CA SER A 20 10.33 10.76 -11.22
C SER A 20 8.93 10.60 -11.80
N GLY A 21 8.22 9.56 -11.38
CA GLY A 21 6.86 9.28 -11.82
C GLY A 21 6.46 7.83 -11.72
N ASN A 22 5.29 7.54 -12.23
CA ASN A 22 4.74 6.19 -12.33
C ASN A 22 5.18 5.58 -13.66
N TYR A 23 5.82 4.43 -13.59
CA TYR A 23 6.29 3.69 -14.73
C TYR A 23 5.54 2.37 -14.86
N LYS A 24 5.34 1.97 -16.10
CA LYS A 24 4.77 0.68 -16.47
C LYS A 24 5.77 -0.05 -17.36
N VAL A 25 6.03 -1.31 -17.05
CA VAL A 25 6.80 -2.23 -17.89
C VAL A 25 5.83 -3.23 -18.46
N GLU A 26 5.83 -3.35 -19.76
CA GLU A 26 5.07 -4.33 -20.52
C GLU A 26 6.04 -5.31 -21.15
N VAL A 27 5.79 -6.58 -20.98
CA VAL A 27 6.59 -7.67 -21.55
C VAL A 27 5.78 -8.32 -22.65
N TYR A 28 6.35 -8.41 -23.80
CA TYR A 28 5.73 -9.02 -24.99
C TYR A 28 6.45 -10.29 -25.36
N ASP A 29 5.73 -11.22 -25.94
CA ASP A 29 6.29 -12.39 -26.61
C ASP A 29 6.54 -12.05 -28.08
N ASP A 30 7.81 -12.04 -28.49
CA ASP A 30 8.24 -11.69 -29.86
C ASP A 30 7.82 -12.74 -30.91
N GLU A 31 7.43 -13.95 -30.45
CA GLU A 31 6.94 -15.03 -31.30
C GLU A 31 5.40 -15.03 -31.45
N SER A 32 4.70 -14.20 -30.70
CA SER A 32 3.25 -14.07 -30.73
C SER A 32 2.81 -13.00 -31.73
N ASP A 33 1.83 -13.33 -32.56
CA ASP A 33 1.17 -12.36 -33.46
C ASP A 33 0.20 -11.42 -32.70
N GLU A 34 0.09 -11.56 -31.37
CA GLU A 34 -0.81 -10.77 -30.53
C GLU A 34 -0.07 -9.57 -29.94
N ASP A 35 -0.58 -8.37 -30.17
CA ASP A 35 -0.08 -7.09 -29.61
C ASP A 35 -0.42 -6.94 -28.10
N GLU A 36 -0.75 -8.02 -27.39
CA GLU A 36 -1.05 -7.99 -25.97
C GLU A 36 0.16 -8.38 -25.12
N PRO A 37 0.47 -7.61 -24.05
CA PRO A 37 1.57 -7.93 -23.17
C PRO A 37 1.29 -9.20 -22.36
N VAL A 38 2.24 -10.14 -22.33
CA VAL A 38 2.18 -11.36 -21.52
C VAL A 38 2.35 -11.07 -20.04
N ALA A 39 2.95 -9.94 -19.69
CA ALA A 39 3.05 -9.46 -18.29
C ALA A 39 3.14 -7.93 -18.24
N VAL A 40 2.57 -7.36 -17.17
CA VAL A 40 2.61 -5.91 -16.90
C VAL A 40 3.02 -5.68 -15.45
N PHE A 41 4.03 -4.83 -15.25
CA PHE A 41 4.53 -4.46 -13.92
C PHE A 41 4.50 -2.94 -13.76
N GLY A 42 4.07 -2.46 -12.60
CA GLY A 42 4.15 -1.05 -12.23
C GLY A 42 5.23 -0.79 -11.17
N PHE A 43 5.94 0.32 -11.30
CA PHE A 43 6.85 0.80 -10.27
C PHE A 43 6.89 2.33 -10.21
N LEU A 44 7.40 2.86 -9.10
CA LEU A 44 7.49 4.29 -8.84
C LEU A 44 8.95 4.72 -8.79
N VAL A 45 9.26 5.83 -9.45
CA VAL A 45 10.54 6.53 -9.28
C VAL A 45 10.30 7.80 -8.49
N VAL A 46 10.97 7.94 -7.35
CA VAL A 46 10.73 9.00 -6.39
C VAL A 46 11.96 9.88 -6.20
N GLU A 47 11.76 11.18 -6.21
CA GLU A 47 12.73 12.18 -5.77
C GLU A 47 12.36 12.68 -4.38
N HIS A 48 13.28 12.58 -3.43
CA HIS A 48 13.04 13.03 -2.03
C HIS A 48 13.17 14.55 -1.88
N LYS A 49 12.28 15.32 -2.52
CA LYS A 49 12.25 16.80 -2.44
C LYS A 49 11.39 17.33 -1.31
N VAL A 50 10.48 16.50 -0.81
CA VAL A 50 9.51 16.85 0.23
C VAL A 50 9.63 15.83 1.36
N ARG A 51 9.52 16.28 2.60
CA ARG A 51 9.48 15.41 3.78
C ARG A 51 8.05 15.25 4.27
N MET A 52 7.71 14.07 4.70
CA MET A 52 6.40 13.78 5.28
C MET A 52 6.56 13.23 6.69
N GLY A 53 5.82 13.80 7.64
CA GLY A 53 5.58 13.23 8.94
C GLY A 53 4.14 12.73 9.01
N VAL A 54 3.94 11.52 9.50
CA VAL A 54 2.62 10.92 9.67
C VAL A 54 2.52 10.41 11.09
N ASP A 55 1.46 10.82 11.79
CA ASP A 55 1.06 10.28 13.08
C ASP A 55 -0.24 9.51 12.92
N VAL A 56 -0.31 8.32 13.52
CA VAL A 56 -1.50 7.46 13.48
C VAL A 56 -2.01 7.25 14.89
N SER A 57 -3.24 7.63 15.14
CA SER A 57 -3.88 7.54 16.45
C SER A 57 -5.12 6.65 16.41
N GLY A 58 -5.29 5.78 17.43
CA GLY A 58 -6.54 5.07 17.70
C GLY A 58 -7.60 5.96 18.37
N ASN A 59 -7.19 7.09 18.95
CA ASN A 59 -8.12 8.13 19.39
C ASN A 59 -8.46 9.02 18.20
N THR A 60 -9.68 8.92 17.74
CA THR A 60 -10.16 9.63 16.55
C THR A 60 -11.19 10.71 16.92
N ASP A 61 -11.45 11.63 16.01
CA ASP A 61 -12.47 12.66 16.20
C ASP A 61 -13.90 12.09 16.26
N ILE A 62 -14.10 10.82 15.89
CA ILE A 62 -15.42 10.17 15.86
C ILE A 62 -15.58 9.03 16.87
N ASP A 63 -14.50 8.40 17.33
CA ASP A 63 -14.56 7.25 18.24
C ASP A 63 -13.27 7.09 19.03
N TYR A 64 -13.39 6.72 20.32
CA TYR A 64 -12.27 6.44 21.23
C TYR A 64 -12.06 4.93 21.46
N ASN A 65 -12.76 4.07 20.74
CA ASN A 65 -12.85 2.63 21.02
C ASN A 65 -11.97 1.77 20.10
N ASP A 66 -10.91 2.30 19.53
CA ASP A 66 -9.96 1.59 18.66
C ASP A 66 -10.58 0.92 17.43
N LYS A 67 -11.80 1.34 17.04
CA LYS A 67 -12.45 0.86 15.80
C LYS A 67 -11.96 1.56 14.57
N TYR A 68 -11.35 2.71 14.75
CA TYR A 68 -10.84 3.58 13.68
C TYR A 68 -9.42 4.02 14.00
N GLN A 69 -8.75 4.43 12.97
CA GLN A 69 -7.44 5.07 13.02
C GLN A 69 -7.53 6.40 12.29
N GLN A 70 -7.03 7.44 12.91
CA GLN A 70 -6.95 8.78 12.30
C GLN A 70 -5.51 9.15 12.06
N LEU A 71 -5.26 9.73 10.89
CA LEU A 71 -3.95 10.22 10.53
C LEU A 71 -3.89 11.73 10.68
N ASN A 72 -2.76 12.20 11.23
CA ASN A 72 -2.32 13.58 11.12
C ASN A 72 -1.08 13.62 10.23
N ILE A 73 -1.10 14.44 9.20
CA ILE A 73 -0.05 14.48 8.19
C ILE A 73 0.56 15.85 8.14
N ILE A 74 1.87 15.89 8.14
CA ILE A 74 2.68 17.09 7.96
C ILE A 74 3.51 16.92 6.70
N VAL A 75 3.43 17.88 5.79
CA VAL A 75 4.24 17.96 4.57
C VAL A 75 5.17 19.14 4.66
N ASP A 76 6.46 18.90 4.78
CA ASP A 76 7.52 19.91 4.79
C ASP A 76 8.15 19.97 3.40
N TYR A 77 7.98 21.10 2.75
CA TYR A 77 8.55 21.41 1.44
C TYR A 77 9.56 22.54 1.49
N SER A 78 10.20 22.78 2.64
CA SER A 78 11.21 23.84 2.83
C SER A 78 12.39 23.74 1.85
N GLY A 79 12.72 22.53 1.41
CA GLY A 79 13.77 22.27 0.42
C GLY A 79 13.32 22.34 -1.05
N TYR A 80 12.05 22.67 -1.32
CA TYR A 80 11.47 22.65 -2.65
C TYR A 80 10.53 23.83 -2.87
N SER A 81 10.81 24.63 -3.89
CA SER A 81 9.99 25.82 -4.20
C SER A 81 8.69 25.40 -4.89
N VAL A 82 7.57 25.63 -4.22
CA VAL A 82 6.22 25.40 -4.74
C VAL A 82 5.46 26.72 -4.77
N GLN A 83 5.03 27.17 -5.96
CA GLN A 83 4.35 28.45 -6.11
C GLN A 83 2.97 28.50 -5.45
N SER A 84 2.25 27.40 -5.45
CA SER A 84 0.90 27.28 -4.87
C SER A 84 0.76 25.92 -4.18
N PRO A 85 1.27 25.77 -2.95
CA PRO A 85 1.34 24.47 -2.28
C PRO A 85 0.00 23.73 -2.24
N SER A 86 -1.10 24.40 -1.91
CA SER A 86 -2.43 23.80 -1.84
C SER A 86 -2.97 23.30 -3.19
N ARG A 87 -2.41 23.75 -4.31
CA ARG A 87 -2.81 23.32 -5.66
C ARG A 87 -1.74 22.44 -6.31
N GLY A 88 -0.48 22.73 -6.01
CA GLY A 88 0.68 22.06 -6.63
C GLY A 88 1.08 20.76 -5.96
N LEU A 89 0.73 20.56 -4.68
CA LEU A 89 1.00 19.34 -3.94
C LEU A 89 -0.31 18.60 -3.67
N LYS A 90 -0.32 17.30 -3.97
CA LYS A 90 -1.43 16.41 -3.65
C LYS A 90 -0.92 15.36 -2.66
N VAL A 91 -1.67 15.15 -1.60
CA VAL A 91 -1.42 14.09 -0.63
C VAL A 91 -2.45 13.00 -0.87
N THR A 92 -1.95 11.80 -1.12
CA THR A 92 -2.78 10.60 -1.29
C THR A 92 -2.43 9.63 -0.17
N VAL A 93 -3.44 9.06 0.44
CA VAL A 93 -3.30 8.10 1.54
C VAL A 93 -4.03 6.83 1.17
N SER A 94 -3.35 5.71 1.28
CA SER A 94 -3.94 4.38 1.15
C SER A 94 -3.57 3.52 2.35
N GLN A 95 -4.54 2.87 2.95
CA GLN A 95 -4.32 1.95 4.05
C GLN A 95 -3.84 0.60 3.51
N ASN A 96 -2.67 0.11 3.99
CA ASN A 96 -2.10 -1.19 3.61
C ASN A 96 -1.93 -1.39 2.09
N ARG A 97 -1.61 -0.33 1.35
CA ARG A 97 -1.47 -0.34 -0.12
C ARG A 97 -2.75 -0.74 -0.88
N ARG A 98 -3.89 -0.60 -0.25
CA ARG A 98 -5.18 -0.86 -0.90
C ARG A 98 -5.56 0.34 -1.75
N THR A 99 -6.10 0.06 -2.93
CA THR A 99 -6.58 1.10 -3.87
C THR A 99 -8.07 1.40 -3.70
N ASP A 100 -8.81 0.51 -3.06
CA ASP A 100 -10.25 0.65 -2.84
C ASP A 100 -10.62 1.59 -1.69
N ASN A 101 -9.67 1.94 -0.82
CA ASN A 101 -9.83 2.91 0.25
C ASN A 101 -8.84 4.08 0.17
N GLU A 102 -8.36 4.37 -1.03
CA GLU A 102 -7.47 5.50 -1.27
C GLU A 102 -8.21 6.82 -1.09
N VAL A 103 -7.60 7.74 -0.36
CA VAL A 103 -8.11 9.09 -0.11
C VAL A 103 -7.13 10.10 -0.68
N ILE A 104 -7.64 11.00 -1.50
CA ILE A 104 -6.92 12.21 -1.93
C ILE A 104 -7.35 13.34 -1.02
N CYS A 105 -6.42 13.87 -0.22
CA CYS A 105 -6.71 14.98 0.70
C CYS A 105 -7.13 16.22 -0.10
N ALA A 106 -8.32 16.75 0.17
CA ALA A 106 -8.90 17.83 -0.60
C ALA A 106 -8.23 19.18 -0.34
N ALA A 107 -8.03 19.52 0.94
CA ALA A 107 -7.39 20.78 1.36
C ALA A 107 -6.66 20.59 2.69
N PRO A 108 -5.47 21.19 2.86
CA PRO A 108 -4.79 21.19 4.14
C PRO A 108 -5.53 22.05 5.16
N THR A 109 -5.47 21.65 6.43
CA THR A 109 -6.01 22.42 7.57
C THR A 109 -5.20 23.70 7.80
N TYR A 110 -3.89 23.59 7.66
CA TYR A 110 -2.97 24.72 7.80
C TYR A 110 -1.95 24.73 6.67
N VAL A 111 -1.60 25.94 6.20
CA VAL A 111 -0.58 26.17 5.17
C VAL A 111 0.30 27.33 5.59
N THR A 112 1.59 27.10 5.53
CA THR A 112 2.63 28.13 5.69
C THR A 112 3.48 28.22 4.41
N SER A 113 4.52 29.05 4.40
CA SER A 113 5.43 29.18 3.26
C SER A 113 6.21 27.92 2.92
N ASN A 114 6.40 27.00 3.86
CA ASN A 114 7.26 25.83 3.72
C ASN A 114 6.63 24.52 4.23
N ARG A 115 5.41 24.58 4.75
CA ARG A 115 4.74 23.44 5.40
C ARG A 115 3.23 23.49 5.19
N MET A 116 2.62 22.32 5.02
CA MET A 116 1.17 22.12 5.12
C MET A 116 0.85 20.98 6.09
N GLU A 117 -0.31 21.06 6.70
CA GLU A 117 -0.78 20.09 7.70
C GLU A 117 -2.21 19.67 7.38
N PHE A 118 -2.46 18.38 7.53
CA PHE A 118 -3.78 17.78 7.49
C PHE A 118 -4.03 17.18 8.87
N VAL A 119 -4.78 17.87 9.68
CA VAL A 119 -5.15 17.47 11.05
C VAL A 119 -6.65 17.65 11.22
N HIS A 120 -7.27 16.78 12.01
CA HIS A 120 -8.72 16.79 12.22
C HIS A 120 -9.51 16.68 10.88
N ASP A 121 -8.95 15.97 9.91
CA ASP A 121 -9.60 15.70 8.63
C ASP A 121 -10.36 14.37 8.72
N SER A 122 -11.67 14.45 8.63
CA SER A 122 -12.54 13.26 8.70
C SER A 122 -12.32 12.27 7.55
N SER A 123 -11.78 12.73 6.41
CA SER A 123 -11.40 11.86 5.30
C SER A 123 -10.19 10.97 5.61
N LEU A 124 -9.40 11.36 6.61
CA LEU A 124 -8.23 10.61 7.08
C LEU A 124 -8.54 9.66 8.24
N ILE A 125 -9.81 9.32 8.44
CA ILE A 125 -10.25 8.33 9.42
C ILE A 125 -10.56 7.02 8.70
N PHE A 126 -9.79 6.01 8.99
CA PHE A 126 -9.91 4.67 8.40
C PHE A 126 -10.40 3.68 9.45
N LYS A 127 -11.10 2.64 9.01
CA LYS A 127 -11.44 1.53 9.90
C LYS A 127 -10.18 0.83 10.37
N ALA A 128 -10.01 0.66 11.68
CA ALA A 128 -9.01 -0.22 12.26
C ALA A 128 -9.39 -1.69 12.01
N GLY A 129 -8.48 -2.63 12.18
CA GLY A 129 -8.75 -4.06 12.03
C GLY A 129 -8.16 -4.69 10.78
N ASN A 130 -7.23 -4.01 10.12
CA ASN A 130 -6.40 -4.58 9.05
C ASN A 130 -5.12 -5.21 9.62
N GLU A 131 -5.22 -5.88 10.75
CA GLU A 131 -4.12 -6.63 11.30
C GLU A 131 -3.73 -7.75 10.32
N TYR A 132 -2.42 -7.94 10.17
CA TYR A 132 -1.92 -9.07 9.41
C TYR A 132 -2.28 -10.36 10.16
N ARG A 133 -2.99 -11.24 9.49
CA ARG A 133 -3.27 -12.59 9.99
C ARG A 133 -2.24 -13.54 9.41
N ARG A 134 -1.75 -14.43 10.24
CA ARG A 134 -0.80 -15.45 9.82
C ARG A 134 -1.34 -16.81 10.13
N PHE A 135 -1.28 -17.67 9.13
CA PHE A 135 -1.49 -19.10 9.30
C PHE A 135 -0.41 -19.85 8.51
N GLU A 136 -0.19 -21.09 8.87
CA GLU A 136 0.84 -21.92 8.25
C GLU A 136 0.25 -23.26 7.86
N VAL A 137 0.46 -23.65 6.59
CA VAL A 137 0.12 -24.97 6.07
C VAL A 137 1.36 -25.52 5.38
N THR A 138 2.11 -26.33 6.09
CA THR A 138 3.32 -26.99 5.56
C THR A 138 3.04 -28.40 5.08
N ASP A 139 2.03 -29.04 5.67
CA ASP A 139 1.63 -30.41 5.36
C ASP A 139 0.10 -30.51 5.45
N PRO A 140 -0.59 -31.06 4.42
CA PRO A 140 -2.04 -31.20 4.43
C PRO A 140 -2.55 -32.20 5.51
N TYR A 141 -1.67 -33.01 6.08
CA TYR A 141 -2.02 -33.99 7.13
C TYR A 141 -1.74 -33.50 8.55
N SER A 142 -1.09 -32.34 8.69
CA SER A 142 -0.74 -31.77 9.99
C SER A 142 -1.10 -30.29 10.06
N PRO A 143 -2.14 -29.91 10.81
CA PRO A 143 -2.50 -28.52 10.98
C PRO A 143 -1.33 -27.71 11.60
N GLY A 144 -0.93 -26.65 10.92
CA GLY A 144 0.06 -25.70 11.41
C GLY A 144 -0.57 -24.59 12.24
N MET A 145 0.22 -23.53 12.49
CA MET A 145 -0.23 -22.39 13.26
C MET A 145 -1.45 -21.69 12.64
N GLY A 146 -2.46 -21.41 13.45
CA GLY A 146 -3.68 -20.71 13.00
C GLY A 146 -4.69 -21.58 12.26
N VAL A 147 -4.41 -22.89 12.09
CA VAL A 147 -5.28 -23.84 11.38
C VAL A 147 -6.07 -24.68 12.36
N ASP A 148 -7.40 -24.64 12.25
CA ASP A 148 -8.33 -25.45 13.04
C ASP A 148 -8.44 -26.88 12.48
N GLY A 149 -8.46 -27.00 11.16
CA GLY A 149 -8.54 -28.30 10.51
C GLY A 149 -8.26 -28.25 9.02
N ILE A 150 -7.94 -29.42 8.48
CA ILE A 150 -7.72 -29.62 7.06
C ILE A 150 -8.59 -30.81 6.61
N SER A 151 -9.36 -30.65 5.55
CA SER A 151 -10.16 -31.69 4.94
C SER A 151 -9.91 -31.78 3.45
N TYR A 152 -10.06 -32.97 2.88
CA TYR A 152 -9.94 -33.22 1.45
C TYR A 152 -11.30 -33.62 0.88
N ASP A 153 -11.75 -32.96 -0.18
CA ASP A 153 -13.07 -33.21 -0.79
C ASP A 153 -13.00 -34.14 -2.04
N GLY A 154 -11.81 -34.58 -2.40
CA GLY A 154 -11.56 -35.41 -3.58
C GLY A 154 -10.79 -34.67 -4.69
N GLU A 155 -10.76 -33.34 -4.66
CA GLU A 155 -10.06 -32.50 -5.63
C GLU A 155 -9.06 -31.56 -4.96
N VAL A 156 -9.46 -30.89 -3.87
CA VAL A 156 -8.65 -29.89 -3.17
C VAL A 156 -8.65 -30.11 -1.66
N TYR A 157 -7.61 -29.60 -1.01
CA TYR A 157 -7.55 -29.52 0.44
C TYR A 157 -8.20 -28.21 0.91
N ASN A 158 -9.21 -28.32 1.75
CA ASN A 158 -9.90 -27.23 2.38
C ASN A 158 -9.31 -26.98 3.76
N VAL A 159 -8.86 -25.77 4.04
CA VAL A 159 -8.24 -25.38 5.30
C VAL A 159 -9.21 -24.50 6.09
N ALA A 160 -9.62 -24.98 7.26
CA ALA A 160 -10.37 -24.20 8.23
C ALA A 160 -9.39 -23.47 9.15
N LEU A 161 -9.58 -22.18 9.33
CA LEU A 161 -8.77 -21.36 10.23
C LEU A 161 -9.50 -21.15 11.54
N TYR A 162 -8.75 -21.02 12.66
CA TYR A 162 -9.33 -20.61 13.92
C TYR A 162 -9.98 -19.22 13.76
N SER A 163 -11.08 -19.05 14.48
CA SER A 163 -11.72 -17.73 14.60
C SER A 163 -10.78 -16.77 15.34
N ASP A 164 -10.49 -15.68 14.72
CA ASP A 164 -9.50 -14.71 15.20
C ASP A 164 -10.21 -13.50 15.81
N ALA A 165 -9.79 -13.09 16.99
CA ALA A 165 -10.34 -11.91 17.65
C ALA A 165 -9.55 -10.67 17.24
N VAL A 166 -10.24 -9.53 17.15
CA VAL A 166 -9.59 -8.23 16.91
C VAL A 166 -8.65 -7.92 18.08
N VAL A 167 -7.38 -7.76 17.78
CA VAL A 167 -6.36 -7.36 18.76
C VAL A 167 -6.53 -5.86 19.04
N ARG A 168 -6.77 -5.50 20.30
CA ARG A 168 -7.05 -4.12 20.71
C ARG A 168 -5.81 -3.30 21.08
N SER A 169 -4.63 -3.88 20.97
CA SER A 169 -3.36 -3.22 21.26
C SER A 169 -2.34 -3.56 20.18
N TYR A 170 -1.68 -2.54 19.66
CA TYR A 170 -0.49 -2.71 18.87
C TYR A 170 0.70 -2.85 19.82
N ASN A 171 1.42 -3.97 19.74
CA ASN A 171 2.70 -4.15 20.39
C ASN A 171 3.82 -3.90 19.38
#